data_e1c6c334eaa420061f7428c0e738ab0f
#
_entry.id   e1c6c334eaa420061f7428c0e738ab0f
#
_cell.length_a   1.000
_cell.length_b   1.000
_cell.length_c   1.000
_cell.angle_alpha   90.00
_cell.angle_beta   90.00
_cell.angle_gamma   90.00
#
_symmetry.space_group_name_H-M   'P 1'
#
loop_
_entity.id
_entity.type
_entity.pdbx_description
1 polymer ?
#
loop_
_entity_poly.entity_id
_entity_poly.type
_entity_poly.pdbx_seq_one_letter_code
_entity_poly.pdbx_strand_id
1 'polypeptide(L)'
;MAYMHIGKDFTPPDVPGKVTGRIKYAEDYTREGMVYARLLTSPIPHARVIDIDASEALAMEGVLGMLTADDVYPDGEPQSTGLKMLTNEPTLVGEPILAVAAVDEKTAETAISRISVTFERLPFVLDPLDSLQPDGADAYNGVNTFVFRQGFAVEKLTSDQVASLRAGNEPTAEPQQTVEYGDLEAAFGESSYVYEGTFTNAGYPHMSMEPRSALAYWEDGKLYLHGGSQSLTAFADGIAGVIGVPKEDLVFVNAATGGGFGQRARAGSIPVYGVPAKLSQKINRPVMMRVTREEEFTIGGARQGLTGWIKVGFKPDGVMAACDLWIVSDNGGKGGGADAYSAADCISVLYQADAVRFRGTAIGTNTAHRGAQRGPGQNQIAPIISPILDAAADELGVSRFDIRKINTPMTGDVLSLIHI
;
A
#
# COMPACT_ATOMS: atom_id res chain seq x y z
N MET A 1 -16.02 -39.88 -12.83
CA MET A 1 -14.77 -40.19 -12.07
C MET A 1 -14.88 -39.47 -10.73
N ALA A 2 -14.63 -40.18 -9.62
CA ALA A 2 -14.52 -39.51 -8.31
C ALA A 2 -13.13 -38.90 -8.20
N TYR A 3 -13.06 -37.60 -7.92
CA TYR A 3 -11.79 -36.92 -7.68
C TYR A 3 -11.18 -37.38 -6.35
N MET A 4 -9.83 -37.50 -6.29
CA MET A 4 -9.14 -37.98 -5.11
C MET A 4 -9.17 -36.95 -3.96
N HIS A 5 -9.16 -35.66 -4.28
CA HIS A 5 -9.07 -34.54 -3.29
C HIS A 5 -10.24 -33.57 -3.35
N ILE A 6 -10.90 -33.42 -4.52
CA ILE A 6 -12.00 -32.47 -4.68
C ILE A 6 -13.24 -32.97 -3.91
N GLY A 7 -13.85 -32.08 -3.12
CA GLY A 7 -15.02 -32.40 -2.29
C GLY A 7 -14.72 -33.22 -1.04
N LYS A 8 -13.46 -33.23 -0.58
CA LYS A 8 -13.05 -33.89 0.67
C LYS A 8 -12.32 -32.90 1.57
N ASP A 9 -12.63 -32.98 2.85
CA ASP A 9 -11.90 -32.25 3.88
C ASP A 9 -10.52 -32.88 4.11
N PHE A 10 -9.51 -32.04 4.32
CA PHE A 10 -8.18 -32.46 4.76
C PHE A 10 -7.60 -31.44 5.72
N THR A 11 -6.76 -31.90 6.63
CA THR A 11 -6.01 -31.02 7.53
C THR A 11 -4.77 -30.49 6.83
N PRO A 12 -4.63 -29.16 6.61
CA PRO A 12 -3.39 -28.60 6.07
C PRO A 12 -2.17 -29.00 6.91
N PRO A 13 -1.02 -29.29 6.28
CA PRO A 13 0.15 -29.83 6.99
C PRO A 13 0.72 -28.90 8.06
N ASP A 14 0.50 -27.59 7.95
CA ASP A 14 1.00 -26.56 8.87
C ASP A 14 0.08 -26.30 10.07
N VAL A 15 -1.18 -26.73 10.02
CA VAL A 15 -2.16 -26.51 11.10
C VAL A 15 -1.70 -27.08 12.45
N PRO A 16 -1.20 -28.33 12.55
CA PRO A 16 -0.74 -28.86 13.83
C PRO A 16 0.39 -28.03 14.46
N GLY A 17 1.30 -27.51 13.63
CA GLY A 17 2.37 -26.62 14.08
C GLY A 17 1.84 -25.27 14.59
N LYS A 18 0.86 -24.71 13.88
CA LYS A 18 0.23 -23.43 14.24
C LYS A 18 -0.55 -23.52 15.55
N VAL A 19 -1.45 -24.48 15.68
CA VAL A 19 -2.33 -24.60 16.89
C VAL A 19 -1.59 -25.05 18.15
N THR A 20 -0.39 -25.60 18.01
CA THR A 20 0.45 -26.01 19.14
C THR A 20 1.60 -25.04 19.43
N GLY A 21 1.71 -23.92 18.68
CA GLY A 21 2.79 -22.95 18.85
C GLY A 21 4.19 -23.46 18.46
N ARG A 22 4.29 -24.55 17.68
CA ARG A 22 5.57 -25.12 17.25
C ARG A 22 6.09 -24.52 15.95
N ILE A 23 5.21 -23.88 15.15
CA ILE A 23 5.66 -23.21 13.94
C ILE A 23 6.42 -21.94 14.30
N LYS A 24 7.46 -21.65 13.53
CA LYS A 24 8.29 -20.45 13.75
C LYS A 24 7.98 -19.38 12.76
N TYR A 25 7.78 -18.15 13.25
CA TYR A 25 7.75 -16.90 12.49
C TYR A 25 9.16 -16.30 12.42
N ALA A 26 9.35 -15.24 11.66
CA ALA A 26 10.68 -14.70 11.43
C ALA A 26 11.39 -14.28 12.73
N GLU A 27 10.66 -13.71 13.69
CA GLU A 27 11.20 -13.26 14.99
C GLU A 27 11.53 -14.40 15.98
N ASP A 28 11.06 -15.63 15.71
CA ASP A 28 11.34 -16.79 16.55
C ASP A 28 12.69 -17.47 16.22
N TYR A 29 13.34 -17.02 15.15
CA TYR A 29 14.66 -17.52 14.79
C TYR A 29 15.76 -16.80 15.57
N THR A 30 16.72 -17.55 16.04
CA THR A 30 17.88 -17.04 16.77
C THR A 30 19.17 -17.60 16.20
N ARG A 31 20.26 -16.86 16.34
CA ARG A 31 21.60 -17.28 15.95
C ARG A 31 22.58 -16.85 17.05
N GLU A 32 23.62 -17.67 17.30
CA GLU A 32 24.66 -17.32 18.24
C GLU A 32 25.32 -15.98 17.89
N GLY A 33 25.53 -15.13 18.87
CA GLY A 33 26.06 -13.79 18.67
C GLY A 33 25.14 -12.80 18.00
N MET A 34 23.84 -13.12 17.85
CA MET A 34 22.83 -12.23 17.27
C MET A 34 22.72 -10.92 18.03
N VAL A 35 22.53 -9.85 17.27
CA VAL A 35 22.32 -8.49 17.76
C VAL A 35 21.05 -7.92 17.14
N TYR A 36 20.62 -6.74 17.59
CA TYR A 36 19.34 -6.17 17.21
C TYR A 36 19.51 -4.81 16.53
N ALA A 37 18.71 -4.56 15.51
CA ALA A 37 18.67 -3.29 14.82
C ALA A 37 17.38 -2.53 15.10
N ARG A 38 17.50 -1.18 15.19
CA ARG A 38 16.39 -0.23 15.25
C ARG A 38 16.58 0.88 14.23
N LEU A 39 15.47 1.40 13.73
CA LEU A 39 15.43 2.48 12.75
C LEU A 39 15.30 3.84 13.43
N LEU A 40 15.95 4.86 12.87
CA LEU A 40 15.57 6.24 13.04
C LEU A 40 14.79 6.64 11.80
N THR A 41 13.58 7.12 12.00
CA THR A 41 12.65 7.48 10.92
C THR A 41 12.37 8.97 10.89
N SER A 42 11.94 9.48 9.74
CA SER A 42 11.62 10.91 9.58
C SER A 42 10.38 11.31 10.38
N PRO A 43 10.42 12.39 11.16
CA PRO A 43 9.24 13.00 11.75
C PRO A 43 8.57 14.01 10.81
N ILE A 44 9.11 14.24 9.62
CA ILE A 44 8.71 15.28 8.68
C ILE A 44 8.23 14.62 7.39
N PRO A 45 7.10 15.06 6.81
CA PRO A 45 6.53 14.43 5.61
C PRO A 45 7.37 14.60 4.33
N HIS A 46 8.21 15.65 4.25
CA HIS A 46 9.19 15.83 3.19
C HIS A 46 10.32 16.72 3.67
N ALA A 47 11.53 16.19 3.65
CA ALA A 47 12.72 16.90 4.12
C ALA A 47 13.98 16.37 3.44
N ARG A 48 15.06 17.13 3.55
CA ARG A 48 16.42 16.67 3.26
C ARG A 48 17.21 16.63 4.56
N VAL A 49 17.93 15.53 4.79
CA VAL A 49 18.88 15.39 5.88
C VAL A 49 20.11 16.21 5.54
N ILE A 50 20.44 17.17 6.40
CA ILE A 50 21.59 18.06 6.23
C ILE A 50 22.79 17.58 7.06
N ASP A 51 22.51 17.08 8.26
CA ASP A 51 23.55 16.60 9.18
C ASP A 51 22.98 15.54 10.14
N ILE A 52 23.83 14.62 10.55
CA ILE A 52 23.55 13.55 11.51
C ILE A 52 24.65 13.54 12.56
N ASP A 53 24.34 13.95 13.79
CA ASP A 53 25.22 13.76 14.94
C ASP A 53 24.82 12.50 15.71
N ALA A 54 25.62 11.46 15.54
CA ALA A 54 25.48 10.17 16.24
C ALA A 54 26.59 9.91 17.26
N SER A 55 27.39 10.92 17.60
CA SER A 55 28.59 10.76 18.45
C SER A 55 28.30 10.14 19.81
N GLU A 56 27.24 10.61 20.49
CA GLU A 56 26.81 10.04 21.78
C GLU A 56 26.30 8.60 21.64
N ALA A 57 25.52 8.33 20.60
CA ALA A 57 24.97 7.00 20.36
C ALA A 57 26.06 5.97 20.09
N LEU A 58 27.04 6.33 19.25
CA LEU A 58 28.15 5.44 18.89
C LEU A 58 29.15 5.23 20.04
N ALA A 59 29.20 6.15 21.01
CA ALA A 59 30.01 5.99 22.23
C ALA A 59 29.35 5.12 23.31
N MET A 60 28.08 4.73 23.15
CA MET A 60 27.36 3.90 24.12
C MET A 60 27.92 2.47 24.13
N GLU A 61 28.12 1.93 25.34
CA GLU A 61 28.42 0.50 25.53
C GLU A 61 27.28 -0.35 24.93
N GLY A 62 27.65 -1.38 24.17
CA GLY A 62 26.70 -2.29 23.52
C GLY A 62 26.21 -1.84 22.16
N VAL A 63 26.52 -0.63 21.70
CA VAL A 63 26.30 -0.21 20.30
C VAL A 63 27.44 -0.74 19.43
N LEU A 64 27.10 -1.38 18.32
CA LEU A 64 28.07 -2.11 17.48
C LEU A 64 28.29 -1.46 16.12
N GLY A 65 27.35 -0.63 15.67
CA GLY A 65 27.46 0.08 14.42
C GLY A 65 26.19 0.77 14.00
N MET A 66 26.32 1.61 13.00
CA MET A 66 25.25 2.37 12.37
C MET A 66 25.31 2.19 10.87
N LEU A 67 24.17 2.31 10.20
CA LEU A 67 24.02 2.30 8.76
C LEU A 67 23.24 3.55 8.34
N THR A 68 23.77 4.32 7.39
CA THR A 68 23.13 5.50 6.79
C THR A 68 22.77 5.25 5.33
N ALA A 69 22.06 6.18 4.70
CA ALA A 69 21.78 6.12 3.28
C ALA A 69 23.08 6.12 2.43
N ASP A 70 24.09 6.89 2.83
CA ASP A 70 25.38 6.94 2.13
C ASP A 70 26.15 5.61 2.20
N ASP A 71 26.05 4.90 3.32
CA ASP A 71 26.60 3.54 3.44
C ASP A 71 25.93 2.55 2.48
N VAL A 72 24.62 2.72 2.26
CA VAL A 72 23.82 1.83 1.40
C VAL A 72 23.97 2.17 -0.07
N TYR A 73 24.08 3.47 -0.39
CA TYR A 73 24.09 4.01 -1.75
C TYR A 73 25.30 4.94 -1.95
N PRO A 74 26.53 4.40 -1.98
CA PRO A 74 27.77 5.22 -2.07
C PRO A 74 27.86 6.01 -3.38
N ASP A 75 27.17 5.57 -4.43
CA ASP A 75 27.12 6.26 -5.74
C ASP A 75 25.86 7.16 -5.87
N GLY A 76 25.16 7.41 -4.76
CA GLY A 76 23.92 8.17 -4.69
C GLY A 76 22.66 7.30 -4.67
N GLU A 77 21.58 7.86 -4.09
CA GLU A 77 20.33 7.15 -3.94
C GLU A 77 19.64 6.91 -5.30
N PRO A 78 19.11 5.69 -5.54
CA PRO A 78 18.44 5.39 -6.79
C PRO A 78 17.13 6.18 -6.90
N GLN A 79 16.80 6.61 -8.11
CA GLN A 79 15.44 7.08 -8.42
C GLN A 79 14.51 5.88 -8.36
N SER A 80 13.59 5.87 -7.41
CA SER A 80 12.70 4.74 -7.15
C SER A 80 11.31 5.19 -6.77
N THR A 81 10.31 4.47 -7.25
CA THR A 81 8.91 4.61 -6.84
C THR A 81 8.59 3.84 -5.56
N GLY A 82 9.49 2.94 -5.15
CA GLY A 82 9.36 2.15 -3.92
C GLY A 82 10.08 2.78 -2.74
N LEU A 83 9.83 2.27 -1.54
CA LEU A 83 10.62 2.60 -0.37
C LEU A 83 12.08 2.17 -0.60
N LYS A 84 13.01 3.05 -0.24
CA LYS A 84 14.44 2.74 -0.18
C LYS A 84 14.77 2.02 1.13
N MET A 85 15.93 1.39 1.23
CA MET A 85 16.37 0.84 2.51
C MET A 85 16.50 1.94 3.56
N LEU A 86 17.21 3.00 3.21
CA LEU A 86 17.39 4.24 3.97
C LEU A 86 17.41 5.39 2.98
N THR A 87 17.14 6.64 3.43
CA THR A 87 17.14 7.81 2.55
C THR A 87 17.60 9.08 3.26
N ASN A 88 18.34 9.93 2.54
CA ASN A 88 18.67 11.29 2.97
C ASN A 88 17.56 12.31 2.58
N GLU A 89 16.58 11.90 1.76
CA GLU A 89 15.45 12.75 1.41
C GLU A 89 14.14 11.96 1.64
N PRO A 90 13.70 11.88 2.93
CA PRO A 90 12.43 11.24 3.26
C PRO A 90 11.26 12.04 2.67
N THR A 91 10.30 11.31 2.11
CA THR A 91 9.10 11.85 1.44
C THR A 91 7.80 11.52 2.17
N LEU A 92 7.90 10.90 3.34
CA LEU A 92 6.77 10.62 4.24
C LEU A 92 7.24 10.54 5.69
N VAL A 93 6.33 10.80 6.63
CA VAL A 93 6.59 10.53 8.06
C VAL A 93 6.78 9.04 8.27
N GLY A 94 7.83 8.66 9.00
CA GLY A 94 8.18 7.28 9.28
C GLY A 94 9.07 6.62 8.21
N GLU A 95 9.51 7.34 7.17
CA GLU A 95 10.50 6.80 6.22
C GLU A 95 11.87 6.66 6.89
N PRO A 96 12.55 5.50 6.74
CA PRO A 96 13.81 5.22 7.42
C PRO A 96 14.98 6.09 6.93
N ILE A 97 15.69 6.74 7.86
CA ILE A 97 16.87 7.58 7.59
C ILE A 97 18.16 6.81 7.87
N LEU A 98 18.22 6.16 9.02
CA LEU A 98 19.37 5.39 9.45
C LEU A 98 18.94 4.22 10.35
N ALA A 99 19.87 3.31 10.61
CA ALA A 99 19.67 2.20 11.54
C ALA A 99 20.87 2.03 12.46
N VAL A 100 20.62 1.62 13.71
CA VAL A 100 21.66 1.30 14.71
C VAL A 100 21.54 -0.17 15.07
N ALA A 101 22.67 -0.86 15.15
CA ALA A 101 22.80 -2.22 15.68
C ALA A 101 23.41 -2.20 17.08
N ALA A 102 22.79 -2.91 18.02
CA ALA A 102 23.25 -3.04 19.40
C ALA A 102 23.02 -4.45 19.94
N VAL A 103 23.62 -4.73 21.10
CA VAL A 103 23.56 -6.05 21.78
C VAL A 103 22.15 -6.49 22.11
N ASP A 104 21.23 -5.55 22.32
CA ASP A 104 19.80 -5.78 22.54
C ASP A 104 18.96 -4.61 21.99
N GLU A 105 17.64 -4.82 21.90
CA GLU A 105 16.70 -3.82 21.35
C GLU A 105 16.64 -2.54 22.18
N LYS A 106 16.69 -2.66 23.52
CA LYS A 106 16.62 -1.50 24.41
C LYS A 106 17.84 -0.58 24.25
N THR A 107 19.01 -1.18 24.11
CA THR A 107 20.25 -0.44 23.83
C THR A 107 20.17 0.25 22.47
N ALA A 108 19.65 -0.43 21.43
CA ALA A 108 19.45 0.17 20.11
C ALA A 108 18.43 1.34 20.15
N GLU A 109 17.31 1.20 20.84
CA GLU A 109 16.31 2.26 21.05
C GLU A 109 16.90 3.47 21.79
N THR A 110 17.68 3.22 22.85
CA THR A 110 18.34 4.27 23.59
C THR A 110 19.37 5.01 22.73
N ALA A 111 20.11 4.28 21.90
CA ALA A 111 21.07 4.87 20.96
C ALA A 111 20.35 5.77 19.93
N ILE A 112 19.26 5.29 19.33
CA ILE A 112 18.43 6.08 18.40
C ILE A 112 17.98 7.40 19.06
N SER A 113 17.57 7.38 20.32
CA SER A 113 17.10 8.59 21.03
C SER A 113 18.21 9.63 21.31
N ARG A 114 19.48 9.26 21.14
CA ARG A 114 20.64 10.15 21.31
C ARG A 114 21.19 10.68 19.98
N ILE A 115 20.60 10.33 18.86
CA ILE A 115 20.99 10.81 17.56
C ILE A 115 20.23 12.08 17.24
N SER A 116 20.95 13.13 16.87
CA SER A 116 20.37 14.38 16.39
C SER A 116 20.44 14.44 14.87
N VAL A 117 19.35 14.81 14.22
CA VAL A 117 19.28 14.99 12.77
C VAL A 117 18.82 16.41 12.45
N THR A 118 19.59 17.12 11.63
CA THR A 118 19.23 18.43 11.11
C THR A 118 18.57 18.27 9.75
N PHE A 119 17.37 18.85 9.62
CA PHE A 119 16.54 18.77 8.41
C PHE A 119 16.37 20.13 7.73
N GLU A 120 16.45 20.13 6.41
CA GLU A 120 15.86 21.14 5.54
C GLU A 120 14.43 20.68 5.19
N ARG A 121 13.40 21.47 5.56
CA ARG A 121 12.02 21.15 5.19
C ARG A 121 11.77 21.46 3.73
N LEU A 122 11.14 20.53 3.02
CA LEU A 122 10.77 20.68 1.62
C LEU A 122 9.26 20.81 1.47
N PRO A 123 8.74 21.35 0.35
CA PRO A 123 7.31 21.38 0.07
C PRO A 123 6.71 19.99 0.10
N PHE A 124 5.50 19.86 0.63
CA PHE A 124 4.79 18.58 0.73
C PHE A 124 3.29 18.75 0.57
N VAL A 125 2.60 17.66 0.28
CA VAL A 125 1.15 17.59 0.15
C VAL A 125 0.61 16.35 0.86
N LEU A 126 -0.48 16.51 1.62
CA LEU A 126 -1.12 15.41 2.38
C LEU A 126 -2.51 15.06 1.85
N ASP A 127 -3.15 15.98 1.14
CA ASP A 127 -4.47 15.79 0.51
C ASP A 127 -4.29 15.73 -1.03
N PRO A 128 -4.75 14.67 -1.70
CA PRO A 128 -4.60 14.54 -3.14
C PRO A 128 -5.30 15.67 -3.93
N LEU A 129 -6.38 16.26 -3.40
CA LEU A 129 -7.02 17.42 -4.03
C LEU A 129 -6.17 18.70 -3.95
N ASP A 130 -5.35 18.84 -2.89
CA ASP A 130 -4.39 19.95 -2.83
C ASP A 130 -3.26 19.79 -3.84
N SER A 131 -2.82 18.54 -4.09
CA SER A 131 -1.84 18.24 -5.15
C SER A 131 -2.38 18.55 -6.55
N LEU A 132 -3.67 18.45 -6.76
CA LEU A 132 -4.33 18.78 -8.02
C LEU A 132 -4.47 20.28 -8.30
N GLN A 133 -4.28 21.17 -7.29
CA GLN A 133 -4.25 22.61 -7.50
C GLN A 133 -3.16 23.01 -8.51
N PRO A 134 -3.33 24.08 -9.29
CA PRO A 134 -2.32 24.55 -10.25
C PRO A 134 -0.94 24.77 -9.62
N ASP A 135 -0.91 25.28 -8.39
CA ASP A 135 0.27 25.57 -7.57
C ASP A 135 0.50 24.56 -6.42
N GLY A 136 -0.26 23.47 -6.40
CA GLY A 136 -0.13 22.40 -5.41
C GLY A 136 1.24 21.72 -5.47
N ALA A 137 1.75 21.33 -4.30
CA ALA A 137 3.01 20.59 -4.24
C ALA A 137 2.90 19.20 -4.89
N ASP A 138 4.01 18.76 -5.45
CA ASP A 138 4.14 17.46 -6.08
C ASP A 138 4.85 16.48 -5.13
N ALA A 139 4.23 15.32 -4.87
CA ALA A 139 4.76 14.36 -3.90
C ALA A 139 6.02 13.62 -4.39
N TYR A 140 6.31 13.62 -5.69
CA TYR A 140 7.39 12.85 -6.32
C TYR A 140 8.36 13.72 -7.13
N ASN A 141 9.05 14.67 -6.49
CA ASN A 141 10.09 15.48 -7.14
C ASN A 141 9.66 16.08 -8.49
N GLY A 142 8.61 16.91 -8.48
CA GLY A 142 8.10 17.60 -9.67
C GLY A 142 7.09 16.80 -10.49
N VAL A 143 6.62 15.66 -9.96
CA VAL A 143 5.49 14.90 -10.51
C VAL A 143 4.56 14.46 -9.38
N ASN A 144 3.28 14.33 -9.64
CA ASN A 144 2.29 14.01 -8.61
C ASN A 144 1.43 12.79 -8.92
N THR A 145 1.70 12.09 -10.00
CA THR A 145 0.96 10.88 -10.34
C THR A 145 1.87 9.82 -10.95
N PHE A 146 1.46 8.56 -10.79
CA PHE A 146 2.01 7.41 -11.48
C PHE A 146 0.88 6.66 -12.18
N VAL A 147 0.87 6.72 -13.49
CA VAL A 147 -0.10 6.01 -14.33
C VAL A 147 0.46 4.64 -14.71
N PHE A 148 -0.25 3.57 -14.36
CA PHE A 148 0.18 2.20 -14.67
C PHE A 148 0.47 2.03 -16.16
N ARG A 149 1.64 1.50 -16.50
CA ARG A 149 2.20 1.34 -17.86
C ARG A 149 2.60 2.62 -18.59
N GLN A 150 2.30 3.81 -18.06
CA GLN A 150 2.69 5.09 -18.68
C GLN A 150 3.80 5.79 -17.91
N GLY A 151 3.95 5.50 -16.61
CA GLY A 151 4.97 6.07 -15.76
C GLY A 151 4.51 7.30 -15.00
N PHE A 152 5.47 8.13 -14.58
CA PHE A 152 5.22 9.36 -13.83
C PHE A 152 4.74 10.49 -14.73
N ALA A 153 3.83 11.31 -14.21
CA ALA A 153 3.28 12.47 -14.88
C ALA A 153 2.91 13.57 -13.88
N VAL A 154 2.56 14.73 -14.39
CA VAL A 154 1.96 15.84 -13.64
C VAL A 154 0.50 15.95 -14.03
N GLU A 155 -0.38 15.89 -13.04
CA GLU A 155 -1.82 16.08 -13.19
C GLU A 155 -2.23 17.32 -12.40
N LYS A 156 -2.80 18.31 -13.08
CA LYS A 156 -3.29 19.54 -12.46
C LYS A 156 -4.67 19.90 -12.99
N LEU A 157 -5.49 20.41 -12.11
CA LEU A 157 -6.81 20.94 -12.41
C LEU A 157 -6.80 22.47 -12.24
N THR A 158 -7.78 23.15 -12.79
CA THR A 158 -7.99 24.57 -12.45
C THR A 158 -8.49 24.72 -11.03
N SER A 159 -8.25 25.87 -10.41
CA SER A 159 -8.74 26.14 -9.05
C SER A 159 -10.27 26.01 -8.96
N ASP A 160 -11.00 26.40 -10.02
CA ASP A 160 -12.45 26.27 -10.06
C ASP A 160 -12.90 24.79 -10.12
N GLN A 161 -12.18 23.95 -10.86
CA GLN A 161 -12.46 22.50 -10.88
C GLN A 161 -12.23 21.86 -9.51
N VAL A 162 -11.13 22.17 -8.84
CA VAL A 162 -10.86 21.66 -7.47
C VAL A 162 -11.91 22.19 -6.48
N ALA A 163 -12.28 23.49 -6.55
CA ALA A 163 -13.32 24.06 -5.72
C ALA A 163 -14.69 23.39 -5.95
N SER A 164 -15.01 23.10 -7.21
CA SER A 164 -16.25 22.40 -7.59
C SER A 164 -16.29 20.96 -7.02
N LEU A 165 -15.17 20.23 -7.11
CA LEU A 165 -15.04 18.89 -6.51
C LEU A 165 -15.23 18.93 -4.99
N ARG A 166 -14.60 19.90 -4.31
CA ARG A 166 -14.75 20.07 -2.85
C ARG A 166 -16.18 20.46 -2.45
N ALA A 167 -16.90 21.19 -3.33
CA ALA A 167 -18.29 21.51 -3.12
C ALA A 167 -19.26 20.34 -3.39
N GLY A 168 -18.76 19.23 -3.93
CA GLY A 168 -19.57 18.04 -4.20
C GLY A 168 -20.36 18.10 -5.51
N ASN A 169 -19.98 18.97 -6.45
CA ASN A 169 -20.61 19.08 -7.75
C ASN A 169 -20.10 17.98 -8.70
N GLU A 170 -20.85 17.73 -9.76
CA GLU A 170 -20.44 16.81 -10.84
C GLU A 170 -19.09 17.25 -11.41
N PRO A 171 -18.11 16.35 -11.47
CA PRO A 171 -16.78 16.65 -11.96
C PRO A 171 -16.74 16.92 -13.46
N THR A 172 -16.12 18.03 -13.86
CA THR A 172 -15.87 18.42 -15.26
C THR A 172 -14.44 18.18 -15.70
N ALA A 173 -13.58 17.67 -14.79
CA ALA A 173 -12.19 17.38 -15.08
C ALA A 173 -12.03 16.16 -15.98
N GLU A 174 -11.05 16.22 -16.91
CA GLU A 174 -10.64 15.05 -17.68
C GLU A 174 -9.91 14.06 -16.77
N PRO A 175 -10.29 12.79 -16.74
CA PRO A 175 -9.68 11.79 -15.87
C PRO A 175 -8.48 11.12 -16.58
N GLN A 176 -7.60 10.50 -15.76
CA GLN A 176 -6.52 9.64 -16.29
C GLN A 176 -7.07 8.32 -16.87
N GLN A 177 -8.19 7.86 -16.35
CA GLN A 177 -8.84 6.63 -16.77
C GLN A 177 -10.35 6.84 -16.91
N THR A 178 -10.89 6.34 -18.00
CA THR A 178 -12.34 6.26 -18.23
C THR A 178 -12.72 4.85 -18.65
N VAL A 179 -13.81 4.34 -18.07
CA VAL A 179 -14.51 3.13 -18.54
C VAL A 179 -15.97 3.50 -18.69
N GLU A 180 -16.53 3.28 -19.87
CA GLU A 180 -17.91 3.69 -20.19
C GLU A 180 -18.59 2.66 -21.07
N TYR A 181 -19.85 2.37 -20.76
CA TYR A 181 -20.75 1.59 -21.59
C TYR A 181 -22.19 2.00 -21.37
N GLY A 182 -23.07 1.72 -22.37
CA GLY A 182 -24.47 2.11 -22.35
C GLY A 182 -24.67 3.60 -22.64
N ASP A 183 -25.92 4.02 -22.61
CA ASP A 183 -26.36 5.42 -22.80
C ASP A 183 -26.76 5.99 -21.44
N LEU A 184 -25.84 6.74 -20.81
CA LEU A 184 -26.03 7.30 -19.48
C LEU A 184 -27.21 8.27 -19.38
N GLU A 185 -27.39 9.13 -20.40
CA GLU A 185 -28.46 10.14 -20.41
C GLU A 185 -29.84 9.47 -20.50
N ALA A 186 -29.97 8.52 -21.41
CA ALA A 186 -31.20 7.74 -21.54
C ALA A 186 -31.49 6.93 -20.26
N ALA A 187 -30.48 6.27 -19.68
CA ALA A 187 -30.64 5.46 -18.47
C ALA A 187 -31.01 6.29 -17.23
N PHE A 188 -30.43 7.47 -17.06
CA PHE A 188 -30.88 8.40 -16.00
C PHE A 188 -32.31 8.93 -16.29
N GLY A 189 -32.68 9.13 -17.54
CA GLY A 189 -34.03 9.53 -17.96
C GLY A 189 -35.12 8.47 -17.63
N GLU A 190 -34.74 7.18 -17.56
CA GLU A 190 -35.62 6.08 -17.17
C GLU A 190 -35.68 5.86 -15.65
N SER A 191 -34.85 6.55 -14.87
CA SER A 191 -34.76 6.37 -13.41
C SER A 191 -35.90 7.08 -12.68
N SER A 192 -36.55 6.39 -11.76
CA SER A 192 -37.55 6.98 -10.85
C SER A 192 -36.96 7.45 -9.52
N TYR A 193 -35.79 6.95 -9.17
CA TYR A 193 -34.99 7.45 -8.06
C TYR A 193 -33.55 7.67 -8.51
N VAL A 194 -32.98 8.82 -8.17
CA VAL A 194 -31.59 9.16 -8.45
C VAL A 194 -30.93 9.62 -7.16
N TYR A 195 -29.87 8.93 -6.76
CA TYR A 195 -28.96 9.37 -5.72
C TYR A 195 -27.79 10.12 -6.38
N GLU A 196 -27.39 11.25 -5.77
CA GLU A 196 -26.22 12.00 -6.17
C GLU A 196 -25.50 12.51 -4.91
N GLY A 197 -24.18 12.35 -4.82
CA GLY A 197 -23.43 12.80 -3.65
C GLY A 197 -21.94 12.53 -3.75
N THR A 198 -21.23 12.93 -2.69
CA THR A 198 -19.80 12.70 -2.51
C THR A 198 -19.54 11.62 -1.48
N PHE A 199 -18.34 11.05 -1.55
CA PHE A 199 -17.87 10.08 -0.56
C PHE A 199 -16.38 10.27 -0.28
N THR A 200 -15.95 9.81 0.89
CA THR A 200 -14.55 9.63 1.24
C THR A 200 -14.39 8.29 1.94
N ASN A 201 -13.46 7.49 1.43
CA ASN A 201 -13.03 6.23 2.02
C ASN A 201 -11.57 6.36 2.40
N ALA A 202 -11.25 6.43 3.69
CA ALA A 202 -9.89 6.60 4.17
C ALA A 202 -9.00 5.40 3.83
N GLY A 203 -7.74 5.67 3.49
CA GLY A 203 -6.72 4.63 3.44
C GLY A 203 -6.42 4.07 4.83
N TYR A 204 -6.09 2.78 4.92
CA TYR A 204 -5.77 2.13 6.18
C TYR A 204 -4.70 1.04 6.01
N PRO A 205 -3.85 0.80 7.05
CA PRO A 205 -2.79 -0.20 6.98
C PRO A 205 -3.36 -1.63 6.98
N HIS A 206 -2.49 -2.60 6.62
CA HIS A 206 -2.87 -4.01 6.48
C HIS A 206 -3.24 -4.70 7.79
N MET A 207 -2.81 -4.17 8.94
CA MET A 207 -3.11 -4.69 10.27
C MET A 207 -2.74 -6.16 10.47
N SER A 208 -1.66 -6.64 9.80
CA SER A 208 -1.16 -8.00 10.01
C SER A 208 -0.84 -8.21 11.49
N MET A 209 -1.25 -9.36 12.05
CA MET A 209 -0.98 -9.68 13.47
C MET A 209 0.51 -9.68 13.76
N GLU A 210 1.31 -10.26 12.87
CA GLU A 210 2.76 -10.23 12.91
C GLU A 210 3.27 -8.95 12.23
N PRO A 211 3.93 -8.01 12.96
CA PRO A 211 4.75 -6.97 12.31
C PRO A 211 5.86 -7.61 11.50
N ARG A 212 6.40 -6.88 10.51
CA ARG A 212 7.52 -7.40 9.74
C ARG A 212 8.77 -7.53 10.61
N SER A 213 9.48 -8.63 10.39
CA SER A 213 10.78 -8.89 11.03
C SER A 213 11.69 -9.65 10.07
N ALA A 214 12.99 -9.50 10.26
CA ALA A 214 13.97 -10.28 9.52
C ALA A 214 15.23 -10.53 10.34
N LEU A 215 15.76 -11.75 10.27
CA LEU A 215 17.09 -12.11 10.75
C LEU A 215 18.00 -12.29 9.53
N ALA A 216 19.09 -11.55 9.49
CA ALA A 216 20.09 -11.61 8.42
C ALA A 216 21.47 -11.98 8.98
N TYR A 217 22.22 -12.85 8.28
CA TYR A 217 23.61 -13.15 8.54
C TYR A 217 24.33 -13.67 7.30
N TRP A 218 25.64 -13.51 7.29
CA TRP A 218 26.51 -14.00 6.23
C TRP A 218 27.31 -15.22 6.68
N GLU A 219 27.32 -16.26 5.86
CA GLU A 219 28.03 -17.49 6.11
C GLU A 219 28.48 -18.08 4.77
N ASP A 220 29.74 -18.48 4.64
CA ASP A 220 30.34 -19.07 3.44
C ASP A 220 30.08 -18.27 2.15
N GLY A 221 30.15 -16.94 2.26
CA GLY A 221 29.93 -16.01 1.13
C GLY A 221 28.46 -15.81 0.75
N LYS A 222 27.51 -16.44 1.43
CA LYS A 222 26.08 -16.32 1.19
C LYS A 222 25.37 -15.51 2.25
N LEU A 223 24.37 -14.76 1.82
CA LEU A 223 23.40 -14.08 2.70
C LEU A 223 22.26 -15.03 3.06
N TYR A 224 22.13 -15.34 4.33
CA TYR A 224 20.96 -16.00 4.91
C TYR A 224 19.99 -14.96 5.42
N LEU A 225 18.76 -14.98 4.92
CA LEU A 225 17.72 -14.01 5.26
C LEU A 225 16.46 -14.75 5.66
N HIS A 226 16.11 -14.73 6.95
CA HIS A 226 14.88 -15.30 7.48
C HIS A 226 13.81 -14.22 7.52
N GLY A 227 12.64 -14.46 6.91
CA GLY A 227 11.56 -13.49 6.86
C GLY A 227 10.27 -14.11 6.36
N GLY A 228 9.15 -13.41 6.55
CA GLY A 228 7.84 -13.85 6.06
C GLY A 228 7.52 -13.23 4.69
N SER A 229 7.16 -14.03 3.68
CA SER A 229 6.71 -13.55 2.36
C SER A 229 5.52 -14.34 1.85
N GLN A 230 4.64 -13.68 1.09
CA GLN A 230 3.53 -14.30 0.37
C GLN A 230 3.95 -14.91 -0.97
N SER A 231 5.13 -14.53 -1.50
CA SER A 231 5.61 -14.96 -2.81
C SER A 231 7.12 -15.17 -2.74
N LEU A 232 7.54 -16.43 -2.66
CA LEU A 232 8.95 -16.79 -2.51
C LEU A 232 9.80 -16.33 -3.70
N THR A 233 9.44 -16.72 -4.92
CA THR A 233 10.28 -16.55 -6.11
C THR A 233 10.44 -15.09 -6.48
N ALA A 234 9.34 -14.38 -6.73
CA ALA A 234 9.39 -12.97 -7.13
C ALA A 234 9.94 -12.06 -6.04
N PHE A 235 9.72 -12.42 -4.76
CA PHE A 235 10.24 -11.66 -3.64
C PHE A 235 11.76 -11.83 -3.48
N ALA A 236 12.26 -13.08 -3.53
CA ALA A 236 13.69 -13.36 -3.39
C ALA A 236 14.52 -12.68 -4.49
N ASP A 237 14.05 -12.71 -5.72
CA ASP A 237 14.71 -12.04 -6.85
C ASP A 237 14.76 -10.52 -6.67
N GLY A 238 13.62 -9.92 -6.26
CA GLY A 238 13.54 -8.48 -6.02
C GLY A 238 14.42 -8.02 -4.87
N ILE A 239 14.43 -8.76 -3.75
CA ILE A 239 15.21 -8.37 -2.57
C ILE A 239 16.72 -8.58 -2.79
N ALA A 240 17.13 -9.64 -3.50
CA ALA A 240 18.51 -9.85 -3.88
C ALA A 240 19.07 -8.66 -4.68
N GLY A 241 18.32 -8.20 -5.69
CA GLY A 241 18.69 -7.05 -6.51
C GLY A 241 18.79 -5.76 -5.70
N VAL A 242 17.87 -5.51 -4.76
CA VAL A 242 17.90 -4.32 -3.91
C VAL A 242 19.07 -4.33 -2.92
N ILE A 243 19.39 -5.49 -2.33
CA ILE A 243 20.54 -5.64 -1.43
C ILE A 243 21.86 -5.58 -2.21
N GLY A 244 21.84 -5.85 -3.51
CA GLY A 244 23.03 -5.93 -4.34
C GLY A 244 23.79 -7.25 -4.18
N VAL A 245 23.05 -8.35 -4.01
CA VAL A 245 23.59 -9.72 -3.85
C VAL A 245 23.21 -10.53 -5.08
N PRO A 246 24.12 -11.33 -5.67
CA PRO A 246 23.76 -12.31 -6.67
C PRO A 246 22.66 -13.23 -6.14
N LYS A 247 21.70 -13.58 -7.00
CA LYS A 247 20.55 -14.40 -6.58
C LYS A 247 20.97 -15.77 -5.99
N GLU A 248 22.02 -16.36 -6.54
CA GLU A 248 22.62 -17.62 -6.10
C GLU A 248 23.28 -17.56 -4.73
N ASP A 249 23.61 -16.34 -4.28
CA ASP A 249 24.21 -16.08 -2.97
C ASP A 249 23.17 -15.69 -1.91
N LEU A 250 21.89 -15.57 -2.27
CA LEU A 250 20.79 -15.36 -1.33
C LEU A 250 20.13 -16.68 -0.94
N VAL A 251 20.18 -17.02 0.32
CA VAL A 251 19.39 -18.10 0.93
C VAL A 251 18.22 -17.47 1.69
N PHE A 252 17.06 -17.36 1.02
CA PHE A 252 15.86 -16.83 1.66
C PHE A 252 15.10 -17.96 2.38
N VAL A 253 15.07 -17.90 3.70
CA VAL A 253 14.32 -18.81 4.57
C VAL A 253 12.96 -18.22 4.86
N ASN A 254 11.93 -18.72 4.15
CA ASN A 254 10.56 -18.24 4.34
C ASN A 254 9.98 -18.83 5.62
N ALA A 255 10.00 -18.07 6.69
CA ALA A 255 9.28 -18.37 7.92
C ALA A 255 7.75 -18.40 7.68
N ALA A 256 7.01 -18.95 8.63
CA ALA A 256 5.56 -18.77 8.64
C ALA A 256 5.23 -17.27 8.59
N THR A 257 4.15 -16.93 7.89
CA THR A 257 3.74 -15.54 7.70
C THR A 257 2.43 -15.26 8.44
N GLY A 258 2.50 -14.36 9.42
CA GLY A 258 1.39 -13.97 10.30
C GLY A 258 0.48 -12.88 9.71
N GLY A 259 0.18 -13.02 8.41
CA GLY A 259 -0.64 -12.11 7.63
C GLY A 259 0.20 -11.29 6.64
N GLY A 260 -0.31 -11.16 5.42
CA GLY A 260 0.39 -10.41 4.36
C GLY A 260 -0.54 -9.52 3.55
N PHE A 261 -1.73 -10.03 3.24
CA PHE A 261 -2.85 -9.33 2.60
C PHE A 261 -2.51 -8.56 1.30
N GLY A 262 -1.36 -8.88 0.66
CA GLY A 262 -0.88 -8.25 -0.57
C GLY A 262 0.48 -7.56 -0.44
N GLN A 263 0.84 -6.99 0.70
CA GLN A 263 2.08 -6.22 0.85
C GLN A 263 3.34 -7.04 1.12
N ARG A 264 3.23 -8.23 1.70
CA ARG A 264 4.39 -9.11 1.90
C ARG A 264 4.84 -9.85 0.63
N ALA A 265 4.19 -9.60 -0.50
CA ALA A 265 4.60 -10.11 -1.81
C ALA A 265 5.45 -9.11 -2.63
N ARG A 266 5.64 -7.88 -2.14
CA ARG A 266 6.24 -6.78 -2.90
C ARG A 266 7.32 -6.04 -2.10
N ALA A 267 8.00 -5.14 -2.78
CA ALA A 267 9.13 -4.35 -2.32
C ALA A 267 8.87 -3.37 -1.15
N GLY A 268 7.62 -3.22 -0.67
CA GLY A 268 7.31 -2.42 0.54
C GLY A 268 7.98 -2.93 1.83
N SER A 269 8.65 -4.10 1.75
CA SER A 269 9.43 -4.65 2.85
C SER A 269 10.94 -4.40 2.74
N ILE A 270 11.38 -3.60 1.77
CA ILE A 270 12.81 -3.36 1.48
C ILE A 270 13.61 -2.93 2.72
N PRO A 271 13.18 -1.94 3.53
CA PRO A 271 13.92 -1.57 4.74
C PRO A 271 14.10 -2.73 5.70
N VAL A 272 13.03 -3.52 5.90
CA VAL A 272 13.01 -4.59 6.91
C VAL A 272 13.96 -5.74 6.57
N TYR A 273 14.19 -6.00 5.29
CA TYR A 273 15.09 -7.08 4.85
C TYR A 273 16.48 -6.58 4.46
N GLY A 274 16.55 -5.41 3.84
CA GLY A 274 17.80 -4.84 3.36
C GLY A 274 18.68 -4.29 4.46
N VAL A 275 18.08 -3.57 5.41
CA VAL A 275 18.83 -2.95 6.51
C VAL A 275 19.57 -3.99 7.37
N PRO A 276 18.94 -5.06 7.91
CA PRO A 276 19.66 -6.04 8.69
C PRO A 276 20.71 -6.81 7.85
N ALA A 277 20.49 -7.02 6.56
CA ALA A 277 21.47 -7.65 5.68
C ALA A 277 22.75 -6.81 5.54
N LYS A 278 22.60 -5.50 5.30
CA LYS A 278 23.73 -4.56 5.20
C LYS A 278 24.42 -4.32 6.55
N LEU A 279 23.66 -4.19 7.64
CA LEU A 279 24.23 -4.10 8.97
C LEU A 279 25.01 -5.36 9.33
N SER A 280 24.45 -6.55 9.08
CA SER A 280 25.13 -7.83 9.33
C SER A 280 26.45 -7.92 8.57
N GLN A 281 26.49 -7.45 7.32
CA GLN A 281 27.73 -7.38 6.54
C GLN A 281 28.73 -6.40 7.17
N LYS A 282 28.28 -5.20 7.58
CA LYS A 282 29.14 -4.14 8.12
C LYS A 282 29.76 -4.52 9.46
N ILE A 283 29.01 -5.17 10.35
CA ILE A 283 29.49 -5.50 11.70
C ILE A 283 29.92 -6.98 11.87
N ASN A 284 29.80 -7.77 10.80
CA ASN A 284 30.13 -9.21 10.78
C ASN A 284 29.46 -10.01 11.92
N ARG A 285 28.16 -9.78 12.13
CA ARG A 285 27.33 -10.47 13.13
C ARG A 285 25.92 -10.70 12.61
N PRO A 286 25.21 -11.74 13.08
CA PRO A 286 23.79 -11.91 12.79
C PRO A 286 22.99 -10.72 13.34
N VAL A 287 22.09 -10.14 12.52
CA VAL A 287 21.25 -8.99 12.90
C VAL A 287 19.80 -9.36 12.78
N MET A 288 19.06 -9.25 13.89
CA MET A 288 17.61 -9.28 13.95
C MET A 288 17.07 -7.85 13.89
N MET A 289 16.13 -7.59 12.98
CA MET A 289 15.36 -6.36 12.96
C MET A 289 13.87 -6.70 13.07
N ARG A 290 13.22 -6.13 14.06
CA ARG A 290 11.77 -6.20 14.28
C ARG A 290 11.23 -4.78 14.26
N VAL A 291 10.31 -4.48 13.33
CA VAL A 291 9.66 -3.18 13.30
C VAL A 291 8.57 -3.11 14.36
N THR A 292 8.40 -1.93 14.95
CA THR A 292 7.29 -1.66 15.86
C THR A 292 5.96 -1.64 15.11
N ARG A 293 4.84 -1.65 15.82
CA ARG A 293 3.53 -1.50 15.19
C ARG A 293 3.37 -0.12 14.53
N GLU A 294 3.96 0.92 15.07
CA GLU A 294 3.96 2.26 14.49
C GLU A 294 4.76 2.29 13.17
N GLU A 295 5.97 1.74 13.16
CA GLU A 295 6.77 1.59 11.95
C GLU A 295 6.06 0.73 10.89
N GLU A 296 5.38 -0.34 11.29
CA GLU A 296 4.59 -1.17 10.37
C GLU A 296 3.49 -0.37 9.67
N PHE A 297 2.89 0.64 10.32
CA PHE A 297 1.85 1.48 9.72
C PHE A 297 2.39 2.49 8.71
N THR A 298 3.66 2.83 8.79
CA THR A 298 4.31 3.76 7.87
C THR A 298 5.05 3.05 6.74
N ILE A 299 5.99 2.16 7.06
CA ILE A 299 6.80 1.44 6.08
C ILE A 299 6.11 0.18 5.55
N GLY A 300 5.16 -0.37 6.29
CA GLY A 300 4.42 -1.57 5.94
C GLY A 300 3.42 -1.41 4.80
N GLY A 301 3.11 -0.17 4.46
CA GLY A 301 2.14 0.18 3.45
C GLY A 301 0.69 0.12 3.92
N ALA A 302 -0.19 0.70 3.11
CA ALA A 302 -1.61 0.81 3.39
C ALA A 302 -2.46 0.64 2.12
N ARG A 303 -3.76 0.45 2.28
CA ARG A 303 -4.76 0.56 1.21
C ARG A 303 -4.86 2.00 0.76
N GLN A 304 -5.12 2.22 -0.52
CA GLN A 304 -5.42 3.54 -1.07
C GLN A 304 -6.72 4.09 -0.47
N GLY A 305 -6.71 5.39 -0.17
CA GLY A 305 -7.93 6.14 0.09
C GLY A 305 -8.59 6.55 -1.21
N LEU A 306 -9.91 6.65 -1.23
CA LEU A 306 -10.68 7.15 -2.37
C LEU A 306 -11.55 8.31 -1.92
N THR A 307 -11.51 9.41 -2.67
CA THR A 307 -12.45 10.53 -2.52
C THR A 307 -13.09 10.76 -3.87
N GLY A 308 -14.39 11.04 -3.90
CA GLY A 308 -15.05 11.24 -5.18
C GLY A 308 -16.51 11.64 -5.12
N TRP A 309 -17.12 11.58 -6.28
CA TRP A 309 -18.51 11.88 -6.53
C TRP A 309 -19.18 10.69 -7.22
N ILE A 310 -20.44 10.43 -6.92
CA ILE A 310 -21.20 9.35 -7.50
C ILE A 310 -22.66 9.75 -7.74
N LYS A 311 -23.20 9.32 -8.88
CA LYS A 311 -24.60 9.42 -9.22
C LYS A 311 -25.12 8.05 -9.66
N VAL A 312 -26.21 7.59 -9.07
CA VAL A 312 -26.79 6.28 -9.36
C VAL A 312 -28.30 6.42 -9.58
N GLY A 313 -28.80 5.90 -10.68
CA GLY A 313 -30.21 5.90 -11.03
C GLY A 313 -30.82 4.51 -10.93
N PHE A 314 -32.06 4.43 -10.44
CA PHE A 314 -32.81 3.19 -10.28
C PHE A 314 -34.20 3.31 -10.94
N LYS A 315 -34.61 2.25 -11.65
CA LYS A 315 -35.93 2.09 -12.22
C LYS A 315 -36.99 1.82 -11.13
N PRO A 316 -38.32 1.95 -11.43
CA PRO A 316 -39.38 1.71 -10.44
C PRO A 316 -39.36 0.34 -9.78
N ASP A 317 -38.82 -0.67 -10.47
CA ASP A 317 -38.72 -2.06 -10.00
C ASP A 317 -37.44 -2.35 -9.22
N GLY A 318 -36.59 -1.32 -9.00
CA GLY A 318 -35.33 -1.42 -8.26
C GLY A 318 -34.13 -1.82 -9.09
N VAL A 319 -34.28 -1.97 -10.43
CA VAL A 319 -33.14 -2.22 -11.32
C VAL A 319 -32.26 -0.96 -11.40
N MET A 320 -30.94 -1.11 -11.22
CA MET A 320 -29.97 -0.04 -11.41
C MET A 320 -29.86 0.30 -12.89
N ALA A 321 -30.37 1.46 -13.28
CA ALA A 321 -30.34 1.92 -14.66
C ALA A 321 -28.98 2.53 -15.02
N ALA A 322 -28.43 3.38 -14.15
CA ALA A 322 -27.21 4.11 -14.43
C ALA A 322 -26.30 4.24 -13.21
N CYS A 323 -25.00 4.20 -13.43
CA CYS A 323 -24.00 4.53 -12.42
C CYS A 323 -22.90 5.39 -13.04
N ASP A 324 -22.75 6.62 -12.54
CA ASP A 324 -21.66 7.53 -12.89
C ASP A 324 -20.79 7.77 -11.65
N LEU A 325 -19.52 7.36 -11.72
CA LEU A 325 -18.59 7.44 -10.61
C LEU A 325 -17.32 8.18 -11.04
N TRP A 326 -16.91 9.17 -10.24
CA TRP A 326 -15.64 9.84 -10.38
C TRP A 326 -14.83 9.74 -9.09
N ILE A 327 -13.57 9.34 -9.19
CA ILE A 327 -12.70 9.16 -8.02
C ILE A 327 -11.32 9.82 -8.18
N VAL A 328 -10.82 10.33 -7.06
CA VAL A 328 -9.39 10.56 -6.82
C VAL A 328 -8.89 9.53 -5.84
N SER A 329 -7.89 8.77 -6.25
CA SER A 329 -7.20 7.77 -5.42
C SER A 329 -5.95 8.38 -4.81
N ASP A 330 -5.81 8.30 -3.47
CA ASP A 330 -4.58 8.66 -2.77
C ASP A 330 -3.56 7.51 -2.86
N ASN A 331 -2.51 7.69 -3.64
CA ASN A 331 -1.45 6.71 -3.86
C ASN A 331 -0.32 6.78 -2.81
N GLY A 332 -0.36 7.76 -1.89
CA GLY A 332 0.69 7.94 -0.88
C GLY A 332 2.05 8.35 -1.46
N GLY A 333 3.07 8.34 -0.62
CA GLY A 333 4.40 8.87 -0.94
C GLY A 333 5.23 8.03 -1.90
N LYS A 334 4.97 6.76 -2.02
CA LYS A 334 5.74 5.80 -2.85
C LYS A 334 4.78 4.72 -3.36
N GLY A 335 3.79 5.09 -4.14
CA GLY A 335 2.75 4.16 -4.52
C GLY A 335 2.61 3.96 -6.01
N GLY A 336 2.42 2.72 -6.42
CA GLY A 336 1.98 2.30 -7.73
C GLY A 336 0.73 1.45 -7.57
N GLY A 337 -0.20 1.84 -6.70
CA GLY A 337 -1.42 1.10 -6.47
C GLY A 337 -2.36 1.19 -7.68
N ALA A 338 -3.02 0.08 -7.99
CA ALA A 338 -3.97 -0.05 -9.08
C ALA A 338 -5.43 -0.05 -8.61
N ASP A 339 -5.69 0.43 -7.37
CA ASP A 339 -7.03 0.35 -6.78
C ASP A 339 -8.06 1.17 -7.57
N ALA A 340 -7.64 2.30 -8.14
CA ALA A 340 -8.50 3.07 -9.04
C ALA A 340 -8.94 2.25 -10.26
N TYR A 341 -8.01 1.52 -10.88
CA TYR A 341 -8.34 0.66 -12.03
C TYR A 341 -9.25 -0.51 -11.63
N SER A 342 -8.91 -1.15 -10.51
CA SER A 342 -9.72 -2.26 -9.98
C SER A 342 -11.11 -1.80 -9.50
N ALA A 343 -11.27 -0.53 -9.11
CA ALA A 343 -12.56 0.05 -8.75
C ALA A 343 -13.51 0.12 -9.97
N ALA A 344 -12.98 0.45 -11.15
CA ALA A 344 -13.76 0.45 -12.38
C ALA A 344 -14.35 -0.94 -12.69
N ASP A 345 -13.52 -1.98 -12.59
CA ASP A 345 -13.96 -3.36 -12.80
C ASP A 345 -15.06 -3.77 -11.80
N CYS A 346 -14.94 -3.30 -10.56
CA CYS A 346 -15.85 -3.71 -9.49
C CYS A 346 -17.26 -3.19 -9.62
N ILE A 347 -17.46 -2.03 -10.24
CA ILE A 347 -18.80 -1.47 -10.44
C ILE A 347 -19.63 -2.41 -11.30
N SER A 348 -19.05 -2.95 -12.38
CA SER A 348 -19.74 -3.86 -13.29
C SER A 348 -19.82 -5.31 -12.79
N VAL A 349 -18.97 -5.69 -11.80
CA VAL A 349 -18.95 -7.04 -11.24
C VAL A 349 -19.85 -7.19 -10.01
N LEU A 350 -19.96 -6.13 -9.18
CA LEU A 350 -20.78 -6.19 -7.96
C LEU A 350 -22.27 -6.11 -8.28
N TYR A 351 -22.66 -5.17 -9.13
CA TYR A 351 -24.05 -4.92 -9.52
C TYR A 351 -24.11 -4.56 -10.98
N GLN A 352 -25.14 -5.05 -11.66
CA GLN A 352 -25.39 -4.74 -13.06
C GLN A 352 -26.14 -3.41 -13.18
N ALA A 353 -25.70 -2.54 -14.08
CA ALA A 353 -26.43 -1.35 -14.51
C ALA A 353 -26.50 -1.33 -16.03
N ASP A 354 -27.55 -0.72 -16.61
CA ASP A 354 -27.70 -0.64 -18.07
C ASP A 354 -26.65 0.30 -18.69
N ALA A 355 -26.23 1.33 -17.94
CA ALA A 355 -25.18 2.25 -18.34
C ALA A 355 -24.24 2.58 -17.16
N VAL A 356 -22.94 2.60 -17.43
CA VAL A 356 -21.91 2.93 -16.45
C VAL A 356 -20.90 3.89 -17.08
N ARG A 357 -20.52 4.92 -16.32
CA ARG A 357 -19.33 5.73 -16.57
C ARG A 357 -18.49 5.76 -15.31
N PHE A 358 -17.27 5.26 -15.42
CA PHE A 358 -16.24 5.38 -14.40
C PHE A 358 -15.16 6.34 -14.87
N ARG A 359 -14.74 7.24 -14.00
CA ARG A 359 -13.66 8.20 -14.23
C ARG A 359 -12.74 8.20 -13.02
N GLY A 360 -11.44 8.04 -13.22
CA GLY A 360 -10.48 7.90 -12.13
C GLY A 360 -9.15 8.60 -12.35
N THR A 361 -8.62 9.18 -11.29
CA THR A 361 -7.30 9.81 -11.24
C THR A 361 -6.57 9.34 -9.97
N ALA A 362 -5.30 8.93 -10.10
CA ALA A 362 -4.48 8.44 -9.01
C ALA A 362 -3.38 9.45 -8.70
N ILE A 363 -3.39 10.02 -7.48
CA ILE A 363 -2.52 11.13 -7.07
C ILE A 363 -1.63 10.70 -5.91
N GLY A 364 -0.35 11.05 -5.97
CA GLY A 364 0.61 10.87 -4.89
C GLY A 364 0.48 11.95 -3.82
N THR A 365 0.73 11.55 -2.59
CA THR A 365 0.81 12.43 -1.43
C THR A 365 2.02 12.06 -0.57
N ASN A 366 2.48 12.98 0.29
CA ASN A 366 3.55 12.71 1.25
C ASN A 366 3.02 11.97 2.51
N THR A 367 2.17 10.97 2.28
CA THR A 367 1.62 10.07 3.30
C THR A 367 2.23 8.68 3.20
N ALA A 368 1.85 7.77 4.10
CA ALA A 368 2.36 6.40 4.09
C ALA A 368 2.18 5.73 2.70
N HIS A 369 3.16 4.91 2.33
CA HIS A 369 3.13 4.13 1.09
C HIS A 369 1.80 3.39 0.90
N ARG A 370 1.23 3.47 -0.30
CA ARG A 370 0.01 2.76 -0.67
C ARG A 370 0.32 1.61 -1.62
N GLY A 371 -0.41 0.53 -1.48
CA GLY A 371 -0.22 -0.62 -2.34
C GLY A 371 -1.29 -1.68 -2.17
N ALA A 372 -1.07 -2.83 -2.81
CA ALA A 372 -2.05 -3.89 -2.86
C ALA A 372 -2.47 -4.36 -1.46
N GLN A 373 -3.76 -4.32 -1.18
CA GLN A 373 -4.38 -4.99 -0.05
C GLN A 373 -5.54 -5.85 -0.54
N ARG A 374 -5.79 -6.98 0.11
CA ARG A 374 -6.84 -7.96 -0.23
C ARG A 374 -8.14 -7.30 -0.69
N GLY A 375 -8.57 -7.58 -1.94
CA GLY A 375 -9.71 -6.93 -2.60
C GLY A 375 -9.41 -5.49 -3.03
N PRO A 376 -8.35 -5.22 -3.85
CA PRO A 376 -8.09 -3.88 -4.39
C PRO A 376 -9.29 -3.37 -5.17
N GLY A 377 -9.73 -2.14 -4.91
CA GLY A 377 -10.92 -1.55 -5.52
C GLY A 377 -12.24 -2.05 -4.94
N GLN A 378 -12.43 -3.39 -4.82
CA GLN A 378 -13.69 -3.98 -4.35
C GLN A 378 -14.05 -3.50 -2.93
N ASN A 379 -13.08 -3.54 -2.02
CA ASN A 379 -13.30 -3.13 -0.63
C ASN A 379 -13.57 -1.64 -0.46
N GLN A 380 -13.22 -0.82 -1.46
CA GLN A 380 -13.52 0.61 -1.44
C GLN A 380 -14.88 0.91 -2.08
N ILE A 381 -15.24 0.21 -3.16
CA ILE A 381 -16.51 0.44 -3.89
C ILE A 381 -17.71 -0.12 -3.14
N ALA A 382 -17.61 -1.29 -2.55
CA ALA A 382 -18.73 -1.91 -1.85
C ALA A 382 -19.35 -1.02 -0.74
N PRO A 383 -18.59 -0.39 0.17
CA PRO A 383 -19.14 0.54 1.17
C PRO A 383 -19.67 1.85 0.59
N ILE A 384 -19.30 2.21 -0.64
CA ILE A 384 -19.84 3.40 -1.33
C ILE A 384 -21.22 3.08 -1.90
N ILE A 385 -21.37 1.96 -2.63
CA ILE A 385 -22.62 1.59 -3.31
C ILE A 385 -23.66 1.04 -2.36
N SER A 386 -23.27 0.28 -1.33
CA SER A 386 -24.24 -0.40 -0.45
C SER A 386 -25.21 0.54 0.27
N PRO A 387 -24.82 1.69 0.84
CA PRO A 387 -25.76 2.65 1.41
C PRO A 387 -26.70 3.27 0.38
N ILE A 388 -26.24 3.44 -0.88
CA ILE A 388 -27.05 3.98 -1.96
C ILE A 388 -28.16 3.01 -2.34
N LEU A 389 -27.86 1.70 -2.40
CA LEU A 389 -28.87 0.65 -2.58
C LEU A 389 -29.90 0.63 -1.45
N ASP A 390 -29.47 0.84 -0.20
CA ASP A 390 -30.38 0.90 0.93
C ASP A 390 -31.32 2.11 0.82
N ALA A 391 -30.79 3.28 0.46
CA ALA A 391 -31.61 4.48 0.25
C ALA A 391 -32.59 4.29 -0.93
N ALA A 392 -32.15 3.72 -2.02
CA ALA A 392 -33.01 3.42 -3.17
C ALA A 392 -34.10 2.41 -2.81
N ALA A 393 -33.77 1.39 -2.02
CA ALA A 393 -34.75 0.39 -1.55
C ALA A 393 -35.88 1.03 -0.71
N ASP A 394 -35.50 1.92 0.21
CA ASP A 394 -36.44 2.63 1.09
C ASP A 394 -37.36 3.56 0.26
N GLU A 395 -36.82 4.31 -0.71
CA GLU A 395 -37.61 5.22 -1.57
C GLU A 395 -38.55 4.48 -2.54
N LEU A 396 -38.09 3.35 -3.08
CA LEU A 396 -38.85 2.57 -4.05
C LEU A 396 -39.82 1.56 -3.40
N GLY A 397 -39.77 1.41 -2.09
CA GLY A 397 -40.59 0.42 -1.36
C GLY A 397 -40.18 -1.03 -1.64
N VAL A 398 -38.96 -1.28 -2.05
CA VAL A 398 -38.37 -2.60 -2.31
C VAL A 398 -37.56 -3.01 -1.07
N SER A 399 -37.50 -4.30 -0.75
CA SER A 399 -36.69 -4.73 0.39
C SER A 399 -35.18 -4.54 0.06
N ARG A 400 -34.36 -4.18 1.08
CA ARG A 400 -32.91 -4.01 0.94
C ARG A 400 -32.21 -5.29 0.48
N PHE A 401 -32.78 -6.45 0.74
CA PHE A 401 -32.30 -7.72 0.23
C PHE A 401 -32.65 -7.93 -1.25
N ASP A 402 -33.89 -7.62 -1.61
CA ASP A 402 -34.38 -7.84 -2.98
C ASP A 402 -33.71 -6.90 -3.97
N ILE A 403 -33.47 -5.62 -3.62
CA ILE A 403 -32.78 -4.68 -4.52
C ILE A 403 -31.34 -5.18 -4.85
N ARG A 404 -30.65 -5.79 -3.88
CA ARG A 404 -29.33 -6.41 -4.13
C ARG A 404 -29.44 -7.64 -5.03
N LYS A 405 -30.45 -8.48 -4.80
CA LYS A 405 -30.70 -9.68 -5.58
C LYS A 405 -31.07 -9.34 -7.04
N ILE A 406 -31.90 -8.31 -7.24
CA ILE A 406 -32.30 -7.82 -8.57
C ILE A 406 -31.06 -7.39 -9.39
N ASN A 407 -30.11 -6.71 -8.75
CA ASN A 407 -28.94 -6.13 -9.41
C ASN A 407 -27.70 -7.03 -9.38
N THR A 408 -27.75 -8.21 -8.76
CA THR A 408 -26.63 -9.15 -8.75
C THR A 408 -26.49 -9.84 -10.09
N PRO A 409 -25.26 -9.96 -10.63
CA PRO A 409 -25.03 -10.68 -11.90
C PRO A 409 -25.58 -12.11 -11.87
N MET A 410 -26.21 -12.52 -12.96
CA MET A 410 -26.82 -13.84 -13.13
C MET A 410 -26.06 -14.65 -14.20
N THR A 411 -26.35 -15.96 -14.26
CA THR A 411 -25.79 -16.82 -15.30
C THR A 411 -26.18 -16.31 -16.70
N GLY A 412 -25.18 -16.01 -17.52
CA GLY A 412 -25.38 -15.48 -18.88
C GLY A 412 -25.15 -13.98 -19.00
N ASP A 413 -24.98 -13.26 -17.91
CA ASP A 413 -24.62 -11.84 -17.93
C ASP A 413 -23.17 -11.63 -18.32
N VAL A 414 -22.92 -10.53 -19.01
CA VAL A 414 -21.55 -10.06 -19.30
C VAL A 414 -21.05 -9.27 -18.11
N LEU A 415 -20.05 -9.81 -17.41
CA LEU A 415 -19.58 -9.27 -16.14
C LEU A 415 -18.62 -8.09 -16.27
N SER A 416 -17.93 -7.95 -17.37
CA SER A 416 -16.98 -6.85 -17.61
C SER A 416 -16.53 -6.83 -19.05
N LEU A 417 -16.35 -5.65 -19.61
CA LEU A 417 -15.73 -5.47 -20.93
C LEU A 417 -14.23 -5.84 -20.94
N ILE A 418 -13.62 -6.00 -19.78
CA ILE A 418 -12.18 -6.35 -19.61
C ILE A 418 -11.95 -7.86 -19.64
N HIS A 419 -12.99 -8.65 -19.44
CA HIS A 419 -12.94 -10.12 -19.41
C HIS A 419 -13.55 -10.78 -20.66
N ILE A 420 -13.76 -10.00 -21.71
CA ILE A 420 -14.20 -10.51 -23.00
C ILE A 420 -12.98 -10.88 -23.86
#